data_0e098ac5eca10f7e2b250547c15bcc1e
#
_entry.id   0e098ac5eca10f7e2b250547c15bcc1e
#
_cell.length_a   1.000
_cell.length_b   1.000
_cell.length_c   1.000
_cell.angle_alpha   90.00
_cell.angle_beta   90.00
_cell.angle_gamma   90.00
#
_symmetry.space_group_name_H-M   'P 1'
#
loop_
_entity.id
_entity.type
_entity.pdbx_description
1 polymer ?
#
loop_
_entity_poly.entity_id
_entity_poly.type
_entity_poly.pdbx_seq_one_letter_code
_entity_poly.pdbx_strand_id
1 'polypeptide(L)'
;AASDQISLTPAGDDLKAGERDEARSVASQTESRLYFQALRRGIEGADTDRNSKGRREMVSAVSSVVTEFRPRVSSALYLVGEWLCQLVSTVRRLSSIRRYLSGISPAAERVWYDADLLNAEEEEVGELYSALLAARPDIEARAVGLYLRRFHVFARKFGAISDPDWGDLPLGKATMSVRPAYIREPDYLAALDIILASSQRYGQDVVTVSAMVLLLAYRYGLRASEAAGLVRGDWVGDVRPLLLIRNNVIRRLKTSSGRRLVPTLFEHTAAESSLIKRVLVTAEANSGGDMAAPLLGGQIRGPRAVGRMRLIVIQALRWATGNPAIVIHSARHSFATRVLDSMVCIDARVHRTHLDV
;
A
#
# COMPACT_ATOMS: atom_id res chain seq x y z
N ALA A 1 24.47 -5.73 -24.04
CA ALA A 1 23.48 -5.08 -23.21
C ALA A 1 24.15 -3.85 -22.59
N ALA A 2 24.02 -2.70 -23.25
CA ALA A 2 24.56 -1.44 -22.77
C ALA A 2 23.60 -0.87 -21.73
N SER A 3 24.06 -0.70 -20.52
CA SER A 3 23.41 0.00 -19.43
C SER A 3 23.63 1.49 -19.66
N ASP A 4 22.65 2.18 -20.27
CA ASP A 4 22.62 3.62 -20.30
C ASP A 4 22.43 4.14 -18.87
N GLN A 5 23.55 4.39 -18.20
CA GLN A 5 23.57 5.22 -17.01
C GLN A 5 23.26 6.65 -17.47
N ILE A 6 22.04 7.12 -17.19
CA ILE A 6 21.74 8.55 -17.23
C ILE A 6 22.59 9.18 -16.14
N SER A 7 23.69 9.82 -16.55
CA SER A 7 24.55 10.63 -15.70
C SER A 7 23.72 11.81 -15.19
N LEU A 8 23.23 11.73 -13.95
CA LEU A 8 22.73 12.87 -13.21
C LEU A 8 23.91 13.71 -12.82
N THR A 9 24.22 14.73 -13.59
CA THR A 9 25.23 15.73 -13.24
C THR A 9 24.78 16.39 -11.94
N PRO A 10 25.57 16.41 -10.89
CA PRO A 10 25.24 17.16 -9.68
C PRO A 10 25.29 18.65 -10.03
N ALA A 11 24.14 19.32 -9.97
CA ALA A 11 24.02 20.77 -10.14
C ALA A 11 24.56 21.49 -8.90
N GLY A 12 25.79 21.16 -8.50
CA GLY A 12 26.40 21.70 -7.27
C GLY A 12 27.21 22.98 -7.45
N ASP A 13 27.52 23.41 -8.69
CA ASP A 13 28.55 24.43 -8.89
C ASP A 13 28.06 25.82 -9.38
N ASP A 14 26.77 26.04 -9.65
CA ASP A 14 26.30 27.29 -10.28
C ASP A 14 25.57 28.28 -9.37
N LEU A 15 25.51 28.08 -8.06
CA LEU A 15 24.91 29.07 -7.16
C LEU A 15 26.00 29.92 -6.48
N LYS A 16 26.50 30.93 -7.18
CA LYS A 16 27.38 31.96 -6.60
C LYS A 16 26.67 32.77 -5.51
N ALA A 17 27.40 33.07 -4.43
CA ALA A 17 26.91 33.74 -3.22
C ALA A 17 26.30 35.16 -3.44
N GLY A 18 26.44 35.77 -4.60
CA GLY A 18 25.92 37.10 -4.93
C GLY A 18 24.52 37.11 -5.56
N GLU A 19 24.00 35.99 -6.01
CA GLU A 19 22.64 35.92 -6.57
C GLU A 19 21.57 35.58 -5.50
N ARG A 20 22.01 35.45 -4.25
CA ARG A 20 21.20 34.99 -3.12
C ARG A 20 20.17 36.01 -2.63
N ASP A 21 20.30 37.28 -2.90
CA ASP A 21 19.43 38.34 -2.34
C ASP A 21 18.30 38.78 -3.28
N GLU A 22 18.37 38.56 -4.59
CA GLU A 22 17.31 38.97 -5.51
C GLU A 22 16.27 37.88 -5.83
N ALA A 23 16.55 36.61 -5.54
CA ALA A 23 15.67 35.45 -5.86
C ALA A 23 14.92 34.90 -4.64
N ARG A 24 14.90 35.58 -3.50
CA ARG A 24 13.96 35.25 -2.41
C ARG A 24 12.53 35.68 -2.76
N SER A 25 12.03 35.17 -3.89
CA SER A 25 10.58 35.07 -4.06
C SER A 25 10.09 34.13 -2.97
N VAL A 26 9.50 34.71 -1.90
CA VAL A 26 8.83 33.93 -0.84
C VAL A 26 7.87 32.98 -1.52
N ALA A 27 8.27 31.68 -1.60
CA ALA A 27 7.44 30.65 -2.21
C ALA A 27 6.14 30.63 -1.44
N SER A 28 5.06 31.10 -2.04
CA SER A 28 3.78 31.19 -1.33
C SER A 28 3.29 29.76 -1.01
N GLN A 29 2.57 29.62 0.08
CA GLN A 29 1.92 28.36 0.45
C GLN A 29 1.00 27.85 -0.68
N THR A 30 0.47 28.78 -1.50
CA THR A 30 -0.32 28.48 -2.70
C THR A 30 0.53 27.79 -3.76
N GLU A 31 1.75 28.28 -4.04
CA GLU A 31 2.66 27.65 -5.01
C GLU A 31 3.07 26.23 -4.55
N SER A 32 3.35 26.06 -3.27
CA SER A 32 3.64 24.74 -2.68
C SER A 32 2.51 23.74 -2.91
N ARG A 33 1.27 24.19 -2.72
CA ARG A 33 0.08 23.38 -2.97
C ARG A 33 -0.08 23.02 -4.44
N LEU A 34 0.11 23.98 -5.33
CA LEU A 34 0.05 23.76 -6.79
C LEU A 34 1.15 22.78 -7.23
N TYR A 35 2.35 22.92 -6.71
CA TYR A 35 3.46 22.01 -6.94
C TYR A 35 3.12 20.56 -6.59
N PHE A 36 2.65 20.30 -5.38
CA PHE A 36 2.28 18.94 -4.97
C PHE A 36 1.07 18.40 -5.73
N GLN A 37 0.13 19.24 -6.14
CA GLN A 37 -0.97 18.82 -7.02
C GLN A 37 -0.44 18.39 -8.39
N ALA A 38 0.47 19.14 -8.99
CA ALA A 38 1.10 18.81 -10.26
C ALA A 38 1.91 17.50 -10.17
N LEU A 39 2.70 17.30 -9.12
CA LEU A 39 3.42 16.06 -8.87
C LEU A 39 2.49 14.85 -8.74
N ARG A 40 1.37 14.99 -8.02
CA ARG A 40 0.35 13.92 -7.92
C ARG A 40 -0.23 13.56 -9.27
N ARG A 41 -0.59 14.55 -10.10
CA ARG A 41 -1.10 14.33 -11.46
C ARG A 41 -0.07 13.61 -12.34
N GLY A 42 1.19 14.01 -12.29
CA GLY A 42 2.29 13.34 -13.02
C GLY A 42 2.45 11.87 -12.64
N ILE A 43 2.20 11.52 -11.39
CA ILE A 43 2.27 10.14 -10.88
C ILE A 43 0.98 9.35 -11.17
N GLU A 44 -0.18 9.99 -11.22
CA GLU A 44 -1.48 9.33 -11.41
C GLU A 44 -1.82 9.04 -12.87
N GLY A 45 -1.34 9.86 -13.79
CA GLY A 45 -1.65 9.78 -15.22
C GLY A 45 -1.11 8.53 -15.93
N ALA A 46 -0.27 7.74 -15.25
CA ALA A 46 0.31 6.53 -15.82
C ALA A 46 -0.26 5.27 -15.14
N ASP A 47 -1.16 4.58 -15.83
CA ASP A 47 -1.69 3.26 -15.42
C ASP A 47 -0.64 2.15 -15.70
N THR A 48 0.58 2.27 -15.14
CA THR A 48 1.72 1.57 -15.71
C THR A 48 2.71 1.02 -14.69
N ASP A 49 2.22 0.32 -13.68
CA ASP A 49 3.11 -0.52 -12.85
C ASP A 49 3.83 -1.62 -13.69
N ARG A 50 3.47 -1.79 -14.98
CA ARG A 50 3.85 -2.93 -15.81
C ARG A 50 4.60 -2.61 -17.10
N ASN A 51 4.59 -1.36 -17.58
CA ASN A 51 5.13 -1.01 -18.88
C ASN A 51 6.29 0.00 -18.77
N SER A 52 7.42 -0.33 -19.37
CA SER A 52 8.61 0.54 -19.42
C SER A 52 8.36 1.89 -20.11
N LYS A 53 7.42 1.94 -21.07
CA LYS A 53 7.02 3.19 -21.76
C LYS A 53 6.33 4.14 -20.81
N GLY A 54 5.30 3.69 -20.10
CA GLY A 54 4.56 4.55 -19.17
C GLY A 54 5.40 5.01 -17.97
N ARG A 55 6.42 4.23 -17.60
CA ARG A 55 7.38 4.70 -16.59
C ARG A 55 8.23 5.86 -17.10
N ARG A 56 8.71 5.80 -18.36
CA ARG A 56 9.43 6.91 -18.99
C ARG A 56 8.58 8.17 -19.08
N GLU A 57 7.31 8.01 -19.46
CA GLU A 57 6.33 9.10 -19.52
C GLU A 57 6.12 9.73 -18.12
N MET A 58 6.02 8.91 -17.08
CA MET A 58 5.91 9.38 -15.69
C MET A 58 7.17 10.10 -15.22
N VAL A 59 8.36 9.57 -15.52
CA VAL A 59 9.63 10.25 -15.20
C VAL A 59 9.66 11.62 -15.88
N SER A 60 9.33 11.68 -17.18
CA SER A 60 9.30 12.93 -17.95
C SER A 60 8.28 13.92 -17.33
N ALA A 61 7.08 13.46 -17.00
CA ALA A 61 6.05 14.31 -16.42
C ALA A 61 6.46 14.88 -15.06
N VAL A 62 7.00 14.04 -14.16
CA VAL A 62 7.45 14.49 -12.83
C VAL A 62 8.66 15.43 -12.97
N SER A 63 9.63 15.12 -13.83
CA SER A 63 10.80 15.95 -14.08
C SER A 63 10.42 17.32 -14.67
N SER A 64 9.47 17.37 -15.60
CA SER A 64 8.95 18.63 -16.14
C SER A 64 8.34 19.51 -15.05
N VAL A 65 7.53 18.93 -14.16
CA VAL A 65 6.95 19.66 -13.02
C VAL A 65 8.05 20.20 -12.12
N VAL A 66 9.05 19.39 -11.76
CA VAL A 66 10.15 19.82 -10.89
C VAL A 66 10.93 20.97 -11.52
N THR A 67 11.22 20.90 -12.81
CA THR A 67 11.92 21.96 -13.55
C THR A 67 11.09 23.24 -13.63
N GLU A 68 9.80 23.13 -13.93
CA GLU A 68 8.89 24.27 -14.03
C GLU A 68 8.75 25.01 -12.71
N PHE A 69 8.64 24.27 -11.59
CA PHE A 69 8.40 24.87 -10.28
C PHE A 69 9.68 25.25 -9.54
N ARG A 70 10.87 24.84 -10.00
CA ARG A 70 12.16 25.14 -9.35
C ARG A 70 12.31 26.60 -8.91
N PRO A 71 12.02 27.63 -9.74
CA PRO A 71 12.19 29.04 -9.34
C PRO A 71 11.09 29.55 -8.39
N ARG A 72 10.04 28.77 -8.15
CA ARG A 72 8.84 29.19 -7.40
C ARG A 72 8.65 28.46 -6.07
N VAL A 73 9.44 27.43 -5.81
CA VAL A 73 9.33 26.64 -4.56
C VAL A 73 10.62 26.70 -3.77
N SER A 74 10.53 26.48 -2.47
CA SER A 74 11.68 26.41 -1.57
C SER A 74 12.64 25.27 -1.95
N SER A 75 13.89 25.38 -1.49
CA SER A 75 14.89 24.33 -1.74
C SER A 75 14.48 22.99 -1.11
N ALA A 76 13.79 23.00 0.02
CA ALA A 76 13.26 21.80 0.65
C ALA A 76 12.23 21.10 -0.24
N LEU A 77 11.29 21.84 -0.82
CA LEU A 77 10.26 21.30 -1.72
C LEU A 77 10.87 20.83 -3.05
N TYR A 78 11.83 21.58 -3.59
CA TYR A 78 12.57 21.17 -4.77
C TYR A 78 13.25 19.82 -4.56
N LEU A 79 13.94 19.63 -3.42
CA LEU A 79 14.56 18.33 -3.09
C LEU A 79 13.55 17.19 -2.96
N VAL A 80 12.34 17.45 -2.47
CA VAL A 80 11.27 16.43 -2.46
C VAL A 80 10.91 16.01 -3.88
N GLY A 81 10.81 16.95 -4.82
CA GLY A 81 10.55 16.66 -6.23
C GLY A 81 11.65 15.83 -6.89
N GLU A 82 12.90 16.20 -6.68
CA GLU A 82 14.06 15.45 -7.19
C GLU A 82 14.10 14.02 -6.60
N TRP A 83 13.80 13.88 -5.32
CA TRP A 83 13.65 12.57 -4.70
C TRP A 83 12.55 11.73 -5.36
N LEU A 84 11.42 12.34 -5.70
CA LEU A 84 10.35 11.66 -6.43
C LEU A 84 10.79 11.27 -7.85
N CYS A 85 11.53 12.11 -8.57
CA CYS A 85 12.13 11.76 -9.87
C CYS A 85 13.03 10.52 -9.73
N GLN A 86 13.90 10.46 -8.72
CA GLN A 86 14.71 9.29 -8.45
C GLN A 86 13.86 8.05 -8.11
N LEU A 87 12.81 8.20 -7.30
CA LEU A 87 11.93 7.08 -6.95
C LEU A 87 11.16 6.54 -8.15
N VAL A 88 10.72 7.40 -9.05
CA VAL A 88 10.02 7.01 -10.28
C VAL A 88 10.98 6.36 -11.28
N SER A 89 12.21 6.84 -11.39
CA SER A 89 13.24 6.26 -12.28
C SER A 89 13.71 4.89 -11.79
N THR A 90 13.87 4.71 -10.46
CA THR A 90 14.22 3.42 -9.86
C THR A 90 13.00 2.53 -9.79
N VAL A 91 13.10 1.24 -10.12
CA VAL A 91 11.97 0.26 -10.21
C VAL A 91 11.19 0.11 -8.89
N ARG A 92 10.76 1.20 -8.26
CA ARG A 92 9.90 1.20 -7.07
C ARG A 92 8.43 1.03 -7.45
N ARG A 93 7.66 0.35 -6.59
CA ARG A 93 6.20 0.21 -6.80
C ARG A 93 5.52 1.57 -6.71
N LEU A 94 4.65 1.87 -7.65
CA LEU A 94 3.88 3.12 -7.70
C LEU A 94 3.11 3.38 -6.39
N SER A 95 2.55 2.32 -5.78
CA SER A 95 1.91 2.41 -4.46
C SER A 95 2.84 2.89 -3.34
N SER A 96 4.13 2.60 -3.42
CA SER A 96 5.12 3.10 -2.45
C SER A 96 5.44 4.57 -2.68
N ILE A 97 5.57 4.98 -3.94
CA ILE A 97 5.82 6.39 -4.33
C ILE A 97 4.63 7.26 -3.88
N ARG A 98 3.40 6.84 -4.18
CA ARG A 98 2.18 7.53 -3.73
C ARG A 98 2.12 7.64 -2.20
N ARG A 99 2.54 6.60 -1.48
CA ARG A 99 2.57 6.60 -0.01
C ARG A 99 3.60 7.59 0.53
N TYR A 100 4.79 7.68 -0.06
CA TYR A 100 5.80 8.64 0.36
C TYR A 100 5.31 10.07 0.11
N LEU A 101 4.80 10.34 -1.08
CA LEU A 101 4.25 11.65 -1.42
C LEU A 101 3.08 12.02 -0.50
N SER A 102 2.08 11.14 -0.31
CA SER A 102 0.94 11.41 0.58
C SER A 102 1.34 11.54 2.06
N GLY A 103 2.43 10.90 2.48
CA GLY A 103 2.95 11.02 3.83
C GLY A 103 3.64 12.34 4.11
N ILE A 104 4.39 12.88 3.16
CA ILE A 104 5.18 14.10 3.36
C ILE A 104 4.42 15.35 2.92
N SER A 105 3.73 15.33 1.76
CA SER A 105 3.23 16.54 1.13
C SER A 105 2.27 17.39 1.99
N PRO A 106 1.30 16.84 2.77
CA PRO A 106 0.38 17.70 3.51
C PRO A 106 1.02 18.51 4.63
N ALA A 107 2.12 18.01 5.19
CA ALA A 107 2.89 18.74 6.18
C ALA A 107 3.89 19.68 5.50
N ALA A 108 4.61 19.20 4.48
CA ALA A 108 5.58 19.98 3.75
C ALA A 108 4.97 21.23 3.07
N GLU A 109 3.75 21.13 2.53
CA GLU A 109 2.99 22.28 2.00
C GLU A 109 2.84 23.42 3.03
N ARG A 110 2.76 23.08 4.31
CA ARG A 110 2.50 24.04 5.40
C ARG A 110 3.75 24.54 6.10
N VAL A 111 4.78 23.69 6.22
CA VAL A 111 5.93 24.00 7.05
C VAL A 111 7.24 24.15 6.27
N TRP A 112 7.28 23.73 4.99
CA TRP A 112 8.47 23.84 4.15
C TRP A 112 8.30 24.78 2.96
N TYR A 113 7.21 25.53 2.89
CA TYR A 113 6.93 26.41 1.75
C TYR A 113 8.01 27.49 1.52
N ASP A 114 8.76 27.87 2.54
CA ASP A 114 9.86 28.83 2.52
C ASP A 114 11.19 28.28 3.07
N ALA A 115 11.27 26.98 3.35
CA ALA A 115 12.42 26.37 3.99
C ALA A 115 13.62 26.22 3.06
N ASP A 116 14.77 26.75 3.44
CA ASP A 116 16.03 26.55 2.72
C ASP A 116 16.84 25.40 3.29
N LEU A 117 16.50 24.19 2.85
CA LEU A 117 17.17 22.97 3.32
C LEU A 117 18.59 22.79 2.76
N LEU A 118 18.90 23.40 1.61
CA LEU A 118 20.23 23.28 0.99
C LEU A 118 21.32 24.06 1.76
N ASN A 119 20.96 25.12 2.45
CA ASN A 119 21.89 25.93 3.22
C ASN A 119 21.70 25.78 4.73
N ALA A 120 20.78 24.89 5.17
CA ALA A 120 20.47 24.69 6.59
C ALA A 120 21.62 23.95 7.30
N GLU A 121 21.97 24.42 8.49
CA GLU A 121 22.89 23.76 9.41
C GLU A 121 22.19 22.58 10.12
N GLU A 122 22.95 21.78 10.87
CA GLU A 122 22.47 20.57 11.54
C GLU A 122 21.23 20.83 12.40
N GLU A 123 21.26 21.86 13.23
CA GLU A 123 20.18 22.25 14.13
C GLU A 123 18.93 22.69 13.36
N GLU A 124 19.09 23.52 12.33
CA GLU A 124 18.01 23.98 11.46
C GLU A 124 17.34 22.83 10.70
N VAL A 125 18.13 21.87 10.20
CA VAL A 125 17.59 20.65 9.59
C VAL A 125 16.75 19.87 10.60
N GLY A 126 17.21 19.76 11.85
CA GLY A 126 16.49 19.15 12.97
C GLY A 126 15.16 19.84 13.22
N GLU A 127 15.13 21.18 13.28
CA GLU A 127 13.92 21.98 13.48
C GLU A 127 12.93 21.80 12.33
N LEU A 128 13.37 21.88 11.07
CA LEU A 128 12.53 21.67 9.89
C LEU A 128 11.89 20.28 9.87
N TYR A 129 12.63 19.27 10.30
CA TYR A 129 12.12 17.90 10.38
C TYR A 129 11.15 17.73 11.54
N SER A 130 11.45 18.33 12.70
CA SER A 130 10.56 18.33 13.86
C SER A 130 9.23 19.01 13.54
N ALA A 131 9.26 20.16 12.86
CA ALA A 131 8.06 20.87 12.42
C ALA A 131 7.20 20.02 11.47
N LEU A 132 7.83 19.31 10.53
CA LEU A 132 7.13 18.41 9.62
C LEU A 132 6.48 17.24 10.35
N LEU A 133 7.15 16.67 11.34
CA LEU A 133 6.62 15.56 12.16
C LEU A 133 5.49 16.04 13.06
N ALA A 134 5.63 17.20 13.71
CA ALA A 134 4.61 17.81 14.56
C ALA A 134 3.32 18.17 13.80
N ALA A 135 3.43 18.50 12.51
CA ALA A 135 2.28 18.79 11.66
C ALA A 135 1.45 17.56 11.28
N ARG A 136 1.79 16.36 11.81
CA ARG A 136 1.09 15.08 11.54
C ARG A 136 0.56 14.46 12.83
N PRO A 137 -0.57 13.73 12.79
CA PRO A 137 -1.03 12.95 13.93
C PRO A 137 0.00 11.90 14.38
N ASP A 138 0.13 11.64 15.69
CA ASP A 138 1.12 10.72 16.29
C ASP A 138 1.15 9.33 15.64
N ILE A 139 -0.01 8.81 15.23
CA ILE A 139 -0.12 7.48 14.57
C ILE A 139 0.61 7.47 13.22
N GLU A 140 0.66 8.59 12.53
CA GLU A 140 1.33 8.74 11.23
C GLU A 140 2.79 9.18 11.37
N ALA A 141 3.17 9.84 12.45
CA ALA A 141 4.50 10.43 12.66
C ALA A 141 5.63 9.40 12.44
N ARG A 142 5.46 8.16 12.92
CA ARG A 142 6.44 7.09 12.69
C ARG A 142 6.59 6.72 11.21
N ALA A 143 5.50 6.63 10.48
CA ALA A 143 5.57 6.31 9.05
C ALA A 143 6.23 7.46 8.28
N VAL A 144 5.88 8.69 8.64
CA VAL A 144 6.49 9.91 8.09
C VAL A 144 7.96 9.98 8.45
N GLY A 145 8.36 9.66 9.68
CA GLY A 145 9.75 9.59 10.11
C GLY A 145 10.59 8.61 9.27
N LEU A 146 10.03 7.43 8.90
CA LEU A 146 10.69 6.50 7.99
C LEU A 146 10.83 7.07 6.57
N TYR A 147 9.84 7.83 6.08
CA TYR A 147 9.92 8.46 4.77
C TYR A 147 10.94 9.60 4.79
N LEU A 148 10.95 10.37 5.87
CA LEU A 148 11.88 11.46 6.11
C LEU A 148 13.34 10.97 6.14
N ARG A 149 13.63 9.88 6.84
CA ARG A 149 14.97 9.26 6.82
C ARG A 149 15.39 8.84 5.40
N ARG A 150 14.50 8.31 4.60
CA ARG A 150 14.78 7.94 3.21
C ARG A 150 14.98 9.15 2.31
N PHE A 151 14.17 10.17 2.50
CA PHE A 151 14.34 11.46 1.85
C PHE A 151 15.70 12.07 2.21
N HIS A 152 16.04 12.10 3.49
CA HIS A 152 17.30 12.65 3.98
C HIS A 152 18.53 11.94 3.37
N VAL A 153 18.52 10.61 3.30
CA VAL A 153 19.60 9.84 2.63
C VAL A 153 19.77 10.25 1.16
N PHE A 154 18.66 10.55 0.48
CA PHE A 154 18.69 11.09 -0.88
C PHE A 154 19.26 12.52 -0.87
N ALA A 155 18.68 13.40 -0.06
CA ALA A 155 19.00 14.81 -0.02
C ALA A 155 20.49 15.08 0.35
N ARG A 156 21.07 14.26 1.24
CA ARG A 156 22.52 14.28 1.51
C ARG A 156 23.36 13.99 0.27
N LYS A 157 22.99 13.00 -0.51
CA LYS A 157 23.73 12.61 -1.72
C LYS A 157 23.56 13.60 -2.85
N PHE A 158 22.38 14.21 -2.96
CA PHE A 158 22.04 15.10 -4.04
C PHE A 158 22.44 16.55 -3.75
N GLY A 159 22.16 17.04 -2.54
CA GLY A 159 22.33 18.44 -2.15
C GLY A 159 23.34 18.69 -1.02
N ALA A 160 24.04 17.63 -0.55
CA ALA A 160 25.04 17.72 0.54
C ALA A 160 24.50 18.37 1.83
N ILE A 161 23.22 18.17 2.16
CA ILE A 161 22.60 18.72 3.37
C ILE A 161 23.21 18.14 4.65
N SER A 162 23.17 18.89 5.75
CA SER A 162 23.68 18.48 7.05
C SER A 162 22.84 17.35 7.66
N ASP A 163 23.44 16.50 8.49
CA ASP A 163 22.73 15.46 9.25
C ASP A 163 22.10 16.07 10.50
N PRO A 164 20.82 15.88 10.77
CA PRO A 164 20.22 16.29 12.04
C PRO A 164 20.52 15.26 13.14
N ASP A 165 20.44 15.65 14.40
CA ASP A 165 20.38 14.67 15.48
C ASP A 165 19.06 13.90 15.42
N TRP A 166 19.14 12.66 14.95
CA TRP A 166 17.99 11.78 14.85
C TRP A 166 17.46 11.30 16.21
N GLY A 167 18.21 11.48 17.30
CA GLY A 167 17.81 11.15 18.66
C GLY A 167 16.76 12.12 19.20
N ASP A 168 16.87 13.38 18.84
CA ASP A 168 16.02 14.46 19.32
C ASP A 168 14.70 14.58 18.53
N LEU A 169 14.61 13.93 17.36
CA LEU A 169 13.42 14.01 16.54
C LEU A 169 12.25 13.20 17.10
N PRO A 170 11.01 13.74 17.13
CA PRO A 170 9.83 13.07 17.64
C PRO A 170 9.33 11.97 16.68
N LEU A 171 10.16 10.96 16.42
CA LEU A 171 9.89 9.88 15.47
C LEU A 171 8.82 8.89 15.93
N GLY A 172 8.18 9.12 17.07
CA GLY A 172 7.20 8.23 17.68
C GLY A 172 7.83 6.95 18.22
N LYS A 173 7.45 6.54 19.42
CA LYS A 173 7.87 5.25 19.99
C LYS A 173 7.35 4.11 19.14
N ALA A 174 8.15 3.06 18.99
CA ALA A 174 7.78 1.84 18.27
C ALA A 174 6.75 1.03 19.05
N THR A 175 5.56 1.56 19.28
CA THR A 175 4.45 0.73 19.70
C THR A 175 4.03 -0.08 18.50
N MET A 176 4.42 -1.35 18.46
CA MET A 176 3.73 -2.33 17.63
C MET A 176 2.32 -2.45 18.21
N SER A 177 1.45 -1.51 17.85
CA SER A 177 0.03 -1.68 18.07
C SER A 177 -0.44 -2.75 17.09
N VAL A 178 -0.14 -4.01 17.44
CA VAL A 178 -0.94 -5.11 16.96
C VAL A 178 -2.31 -4.89 17.61
N ARG A 179 -3.24 -4.27 16.88
CA ARG A 179 -4.63 -4.25 17.28
C ARG A 179 -5.15 -5.66 17.02
N PRO A 180 -5.30 -6.53 18.03
CA PRO A 180 -5.80 -7.88 17.85
C PRO A 180 -7.32 -7.79 17.68
N ALA A 181 -7.75 -7.32 16.52
CA ALA A 181 -9.16 -7.35 16.17
C ALA A 181 -9.47 -8.76 15.66
N TYR A 182 -9.82 -9.64 16.58
CA TYR A 182 -10.28 -11.01 16.28
C TYR A 182 -11.73 -10.96 15.80
N ILE A 183 -12.00 -11.64 14.69
CA ILE A 183 -13.35 -11.81 14.14
C ILE A 183 -13.80 -13.23 14.48
N ARG A 184 -14.84 -13.36 15.30
CA ARG A 184 -15.45 -14.65 15.62
C ARG A 184 -16.21 -15.19 14.41
N GLU A 185 -16.40 -16.49 14.36
CA GLU A 185 -17.11 -17.11 13.23
C GLU A 185 -18.54 -16.60 13.02
N PRO A 186 -19.37 -16.41 14.06
CA PRO A 186 -20.68 -15.81 13.88
C PRO A 186 -20.64 -14.39 13.28
N ASP A 187 -19.67 -13.57 13.70
CA ASP A 187 -19.52 -12.20 13.20
C ASP A 187 -19.06 -12.20 11.73
N TYR A 188 -18.21 -13.16 11.35
CA TYR A 188 -17.80 -13.36 9.96
C TYR A 188 -18.98 -13.79 9.09
N LEU A 189 -19.78 -14.77 9.54
CA LEU A 189 -20.96 -15.23 8.79
C LEU A 189 -21.99 -14.12 8.63
N ALA A 190 -22.27 -13.35 9.69
CA ALA A 190 -23.13 -12.19 9.62
C ALA A 190 -22.62 -11.14 8.62
N ALA A 191 -21.31 -10.87 8.59
CA ALA A 191 -20.72 -9.97 7.60
C ALA A 191 -20.86 -10.49 6.17
N LEU A 192 -20.72 -11.81 5.97
CA LEU A 192 -20.92 -12.45 4.67
C LEU A 192 -22.37 -12.30 4.18
N ASP A 193 -23.34 -12.52 5.06
CA ASP A 193 -24.77 -12.35 4.76
C ASP A 193 -25.11 -10.88 4.42
N ILE A 194 -24.59 -9.92 5.18
CA ILE A 194 -24.75 -8.49 4.89
C ILE A 194 -24.23 -8.15 3.49
N ILE A 195 -23.06 -8.68 3.12
CA ILE A 195 -22.50 -8.46 1.78
C ILE A 195 -23.44 -9.04 0.73
N LEU A 196 -23.83 -10.31 0.87
CA LEU A 196 -24.67 -11.01 -0.11
C LEU A 196 -26.05 -10.36 -0.29
N ALA A 197 -26.64 -9.83 0.79
CA ALA A 197 -27.91 -9.10 0.76
C ALA A 197 -27.81 -7.73 0.06
N SER A 198 -26.61 -7.18 -0.12
CA SER A 198 -26.40 -5.84 -0.69
C SER A 198 -26.38 -5.78 -2.22
N SER A 199 -26.78 -6.86 -2.91
CA SER A 199 -26.70 -6.99 -4.37
C SER A 199 -27.49 -5.94 -5.16
N GLN A 200 -28.65 -5.51 -4.65
CA GLN A 200 -29.43 -4.43 -5.28
C GLN A 200 -28.69 -3.09 -5.27
N ARG A 201 -27.89 -2.83 -4.25
CA ARG A 201 -27.16 -1.57 -4.08
C ARG A 201 -25.86 -1.51 -4.89
N TYR A 202 -25.12 -2.61 -4.96
CA TYR A 202 -23.76 -2.62 -5.50
C TYR A 202 -23.58 -3.45 -6.79
N GLY A 203 -24.61 -4.20 -7.18
CA GLY A 203 -24.57 -5.15 -8.28
C GLY A 203 -24.03 -6.52 -7.87
N GLN A 204 -24.57 -7.57 -8.49
CA GLN A 204 -24.27 -8.96 -8.13
C GLN A 204 -22.80 -9.32 -8.23
N ASP A 205 -22.11 -8.87 -9.27
CA ASP A 205 -20.70 -9.20 -9.49
C ASP A 205 -19.79 -8.61 -8.40
N VAL A 206 -20.01 -7.34 -8.04
CA VAL A 206 -19.21 -6.65 -7.00
C VAL A 206 -19.43 -7.32 -5.64
N VAL A 207 -20.67 -7.69 -5.34
CA VAL A 207 -21.05 -8.38 -4.10
C VAL A 207 -20.42 -9.77 -4.05
N THR A 208 -20.55 -10.56 -5.11
CA THR A 208 -19.97 -11.90 -5.20
C THR A 208 -18.47 -11.89 -4.99
N VAL A 209 -17.76 -10.95 -5.61
CA VAL A 209 -16.31 -10.82 -5.43
C VAL A 209 -15.96 -10.32 -4.04
N SER A 210 -16.71 -9.37 -3.48
CA SER A 210 -16.47 -8.88 -2.11
C SER A 210 -16.66 -10.00 -1.07
N ALA A 211 -17.72 -10.80 -1.21
CA ALA A 211 -18.00 -11.96 -0.38
C ALA A 211 -16.89 -13.01 -0.50
N MET A 212 -16.45 -13.32 -1.72
CA MET A 212 -15.38 -14.28 -1.94
C MET A 212 -14.02 -13.81 -1.40
N VAL A 213 -13.70 -12.52 -1.50
CA VAL A 213 -12.48 -11.96 -0.91
C VAL A 213 -12.52 -12.04 0.62
N LEU A 214 -13.67 -11.78 1.24
CA LEU A 214 -13.85 -11.97 2.68
C LEU A 214 -13.65 -13.44 3.08
N LEU A 215 -14.29 -14.38 2.37
CA LEU A 215 -14.14 -15.81 2.58
C LEU A 215 -12.68 -16.24 2.49
N LEU A 216 -11.97 -15.87 1.43
CA LEU A 216 -10.58 -16.20 1.21
C LEU A 216 -9.65 -15.62 2.28
N ALA A 217 -9.96 -14.42 2.79
CA ALA A 217 -9.20 -13.82 3.89
C ALA A 217 -9.44 -14.57 5.21
N TYR A 218 -10.68 -14.97 5.50
CA TYR A 218 -11.08 -15.61 6.77
C TYR A 218 -10.81 -17.11 6.81
N ARG A 219 -11.11 -17.86 5.73
CA ARG A 219 -10.94 -19.33 5.67
C ARG A 219 -9.56 -19.78 5.23
N TYR A 220 -8.82 -18.95 4.49
CA TYR A 220 -7.52 -19.29 3.91
C TYR A 220 -6.39 -18.32 4.30
N GLY A 221 -6.68 -17.29 5.05
CA GLY A 221 -5.69 -16.31 5.48
C GLY A 221 -5.03 -15.53 4.34
N LEU A 222 -5.69 -15.36 3.20
CA LEU A 222 -5.15 -14.60 2.09
C LEU A 222 -5.18 -13.09 2.35
N ARG A 223 -4.17 -12.37 1.83
CA ARG A 223 -4.28 -10.92 1.73
C ARG A 223 -5.33 -10.54 0.69
N ALA A 224 -6.01 -9.40 0.85
CA ALA A 224 -7.03 -8.96 -0.12
C ALA A 224 -6.49 -8.89 -1.56
N SER A 225 -5.24 -8.46 -1.74
CA SER A 225 -4.58 -8.44 -3.05
C SER A 225 -4.20 -9.83 -3.57
N GLU A 226 -3.95 -10.80 -2.68
CA GLU A 226 -3.72 -12.19 -3.05
C GLU A 226 -5.02 -12.83 -3.53
N ALA A 227 -6.11 -12.62 -2.78
CA ALA A 227 -7.44 -13.09 -3.14
C ALA A 227 -7.92 -12.51 -4.48
N ALA A 228 -7.89 -11.18 -4.62
CA ALA A 228 -8.32 -10.50 -5.85
C ALA A 228 -7.47 -10.83 -7.08
N GLY A 229 -6.25 -11.30 -6.89
CA GLY A 229 -5.32 -11.66 -7.96
C GLY A 229 -5.22 -13.16 -8.25
N LEU A 230 -6.14 -14.00 -7.75
CA LEU A 230 -6.18 -15.40 -8.11
C LEU A 230 -6.58 -15.59 -9.59
N VAL A 231 -5.91 -16.52 -10.25
CA VAL A 231 -6.30 -17.03 -11.56
C VAL A 231 -6.92 -18.41 -11.41
N ARG A 232 -7.63 -18.92 -12.42
CA ARG A 232 -8.27 -20.24 -12.38
C ARG A 232 -7.30 -21.35 -12.01
N GLY A 233 -6.12 -21.36 -12.61
CA GLY A 233 -5.07 -22.35 -12.33
C GLY A 233 -4.44 -22.25 -10.94
N ASP A 234 -4.82 -21.25 -10.13
CA ASP A 234 -4.42 -21.16 -8.73
C ASP A 234 -5.38 -21.89 -7.79
N TRP A 235 -6.55 -22.33 -8.27
CA TRP A 235 -7.54 -23.13 -7.54
C TRP A 235 -7.48 -24.59 -7.99
N VAL A 236 -7.00 -25.46 -7.12
CA VAL A 236 -6.81 -26.88 -7.42
C VAL A 236 -7.75 -27.74 -6.56
N GLY A 237 -8.59 -28.53 -7.20
CA GLY A 237 -9.60 -29.38 -6.55
C GLY A 237 -10.95 -28.68 -6.35
N ASP A 238 -11.97 -29.43 -5.96
CA ASP A 238 -13.36 -28.94 -5.89
C ASP A 238 -13.82 -28.71 -4.46
N VAL A 239 -13.95 -29.77 -3.66
CA VAL A 239 -14.56 -29.71 -2.31
C VAL A 239 -13.60 -29.18 -1.25
N ARG A 240 -12.33 -29.53 -1.34
CA ARG A 240 -11.26 -29.08 -0.44
C ARG A 240 -10.10 -28.55 -1.27
N PRO A 241 -10.22 -27.35 -1.83
CA PRO A 241 -9.22 -26.83 -2.74
C PRO A 241 -7.89 -26.57 -2.04
N LEU A 242 -6.84 -26.73 -2.83
CA LEU A 242 -5.50 -26.25 -2.54
C LEU A 242 -5.27 -24.97 -3.34
N LEU A 243 -4.99 -23.88 -2.67
CA LEU A 243 -4.75 -22.60 -3.34
C LEU A 243 -3.26 -22.38 -3.58
N LEU A 244 -2.90 -22.09 -4.82
CA LEU A 244 -1.54 -21.75 -5.22
C LEU A 244 -1.34 -20.24 -5.13
N ILE A 245 -0.53 -19.79 -4.17
CA ILE A 245 -0.19 -18.37 -4.06
C ILE A 245 1.18 -18.16 -4.70
N ARG A 246 1.16 -17.59 -5.92
CA ARG A 246 2.35 -17.39 -6.77
C ARG A 246 2.25 -16.10 -7.57
N ASN A 247 3.35 -15.67 -8.19
CA ASN A 247 3.29 -14.62 -9.19
C ASN A 247 2.50 -15.12 -10.42
N ASN A 248 1.63 -14.30 -10.96
CA ASN A 248 0.90 -14.54 -12.19
C ASN A 248 0.75 -13.25 -12.99
N VAL A 249 0.05 -13.31 -14.14
CA VAL A 249 -0.18 -12.16 -15.03
C VAL A 249 -0.94 -11.00 -14.37
N ILE A 250 -1.72 -11.28 -13.33
CA ILE A 250 -2.57 -10.30 -12.63
C ILE A 250 -1.86 -9.78 -11.37
N ARG A 251 -1.11 -10.65 -10.68
CA ARG A 251 -0.58 -10.41 -9.33
C ARG A 251 0.92 -10.63 -9.26
N ARG A 252 1.62 -9.67 -8.65
CA ARG A 252 2.98 -9.85 -8.14
C ARG A 252 2.96 -9.94 -6.62
N LEU A 253 3.63 -10.94 -6.08
CA LEU A 253 3.80 -11.06 -4.64
C LEU A 253 4.72 -9.96 -4.10
N LYS A 254 4.48 -9.54 -2.86
CA LYS A 254 5.28 -8.49 -2.20
C LYS A 254 6.72 -8.97 -1.92
N THR A 255 6.88 -10.26 -1.60
CA THR A 255 8.16 -10.91 -1.29
C THR A 255 8.19 -12.30 -1.92
N SER A 256 9.38 -12.86 -2.15
CA SER A 256 9.55 -14.25 -2.61
C SER A 256 8.95 -15.27 -1.63
N SER A 257 9.05 -15.01 -0.33
CA SER A 257 8.46 -15.81 0.75
C SER A 257 6.92 -15.83 0.74
N GLY A 258 6.28 -14.97 -0.06
CA GLY A 258 4.83 -15.03 -0.27
C GLY A 258 4.34 -16.21 -1.10
N ARG A 259 5.25 -16.90 -1.83
CA ARG A 259 4.90 -18.10 -2.62
C ARG A 259 4.64 -19.27 -1.68
N ARG A 260 3.43 -19.83 -1.74
CA ARG A 260 3.00 -20.89 -0.86
C ARG A 260 1.79 -21.66 -1.41
N LEU A 261 1.59 -22.86 -0.88
CA LEU A 261 0.35 -23.62 -0.99
C LEU A 261 -0.50 -23.36 0.26
N VAL A 262 -1.79 -23.17 0.08
CA VAL A 262 -2.73 -22.96 1.18
C VAL A 262 -3.84 -24.01 1.07
N PRO A 263 -3.82 -25.04 1.93
CA PRO A 263 -4.86 -26.06 1.95
C PRO A 263 -6.13 -25.54 2.62
N THR A 264 -7.25 -26.19 2.39
CA THR A 264 -8.48 -26.00 3.15
C THR A 264 -8.33 -26.64 4.54
N LEU A 265 -8.17 -25.83 5.56
CA LEU A 265 -8.02 -26.27 6.96
C LEU A 265 -9.34 -26.29 7.72
N PHE A 266 -10.30 -25.47 7.33
CA PHE A 266 -11.60 -25.34 7.98
C PHE A 266 -12.72 -25.69 6.98
N GLU A 267 -13.74 -26.36 7.48
CA GLU A 267 -14.90 -26.72 6.65
C GLU A 267 -15.68 -25.47 6.23
N HIS A 268 -16.24 -25.55 5.04
CA HIS A 268 -17.11 -24.52 4.51
C HIS A 268 -18.56 -24.80 4.91
N THR A 269 -19.31 -23.76 5.21
CA THR A 269 -20.76 -23.85 5.35
C THR A 269 -21.41 -24.09 3.98
N ALA A 270 -22.68 -24.47 3.97
CA ALA A 270 -23.45 -24.65 2.74
C ALA A 270 -23.51 -23.36 1.90
N ALA A 271 -23.64 -22.20 2.56
CA ALA A 271 -23.65 -20.88 1.92
C ALA A 271 -22.30 -20.55 1.28
N GLU A 272 -21.19 -20.79 1.99
CA GLU A 272 -19.83 -20.61 1.45
C GLU A 272 -19.56 -21.53 0.26
N SER A 273 -19.95 -22.81 0.37
CA SER A 273 -19.82 -23.79 -0.72
C SER A 273 -20.61 -23.37 -1.97
N SER A 274 -21.81 -22.85 -1.78
CA SER A 274 -22.64 -22.30 -2.86
C SER A 274 -22.01 -21.07 -3.51
N LEU A 275 -21.42 -20.16 -2.70
CA LEU A 275 -20.68 -19.01 -3.20
C LEU A 275 -19.47 -19.43 -4.02
N ILE A 276 -18.66 -20.35 -3.52
CA ILE A 276 -17.48 -20.89 -4.21
C ILE A 276 -17.90 -21.52 -5.55
N LYS A 277 -18.90 -22.40 -5.55
CA LYS A 277 -19.40 -23.06 -6.77
C LYS A 277 -19.83 -22.03 -7.82
N ARG A 278 -20.58 -21.01 -7.42
CA ARG A 278 -21.01 -19.92 -8.32
C ARG A 278 -19.82 -19.19 -8.94
N VAL A 279 -18.81 -18.85 -8.12
CA VAL A 279 -17.60 -18.17 -8.60
C VAL A 279 -16.85 -19.05 -9.60
N LEU A 280 -16.67 -20.35 -9.31
CA LEU A 280 -15.97 -21.28 -10.21
C LEU A 280 -16.70 -21.46 -11.54
N VAL A 281 -18.03 -21.64 -11.52
CA VAL A 281 -18.85 -21.76 -12.73
C VAL A 281 -18.76 -20.48 -13.57
N THR A 282 -18.84 -19.30 -12.93
CA THR A 282 -18.74 -18.02 -13.64
C THR A 282 -17.35 -17.83 -14.23
N ALA A 283 -16.30 -18.20 -13.48
CA ALA A 283 -14.92 -18.11 -13.96
C ALA A 283 -14.66 -19.05 -15.14
N GLU A 284 -15.23 -20.27 -15.10
CA GLU A 284 -15.17 -21.24 -16.21
C GLU A 284 -15.80 -20.67 -17.47
N ALA A 285 -17.06 -20.20 -17.35
CA ALA A 285 -17.82 -19.63 -18.47
C ALA A 285 -17.09 -18.44 -19.11
N ASN A 286 -16.44 -17.58 -18.29
CA ASN A 286 -15.76 -16.37 -18.77
C ASN A 286 -14.34 -16.62 -19.29
N SER A 287 -13.74 -17.76 -18.99
CA SER A 287 -12.33 -18.04 -19.31
C SER A 287 -12.14 -18.76 -20.64
N GLY A 288 -13.18 -19.42 -21.15
CA GLY A 288 -13.04 -20.29 -22.33
C GLY A 288 -11.98 -21.39 -22.17
N GLY A 289 -11.73 -21.85 -20.94
CA GLY A 289 -10.70 -22.86 -20.62
C GLY A 289 -9.33 -22.26 -20.27
N ASP A 290 -9.12 -20.96 -20.38
CA ASP A 290 -7.83 -20.33 -20.01
C ASP A 290 -7.59 -20.39 -18.49
N MET A 291 -6.58 -21.16 -18.09
CA MET A 291 -6.15 -21.28 -16.68
C MET A 291 -5.46 -20.02 -16.13
N ALA A 292 -5.03 -19.09 -16.99
CA ALA A 292 -4.47 -17.79 -16.59
C ALA A 292 -5.56 -16.72 -16.43
N ALA A 293 -6.81 -17.01 -16.78
CA ALA A 293 -7.92 -16.10 -16.62
C ALA A 293 -8.20 -15.77 -15.13
N PRO A 294 -8.65 -14.56 -14.80
CA PRO A 294 -9.00 -14.19 -13.43
C PRO A 294 -10.06 -15.11 -12.83
N LEU A 295 -9.83 -15.59 -11.60
CA LEU A 295 -10.83 -16.35 -10.85
C LEU A 295 -11.99 -15.47 -10.40
N LEU A 296 -11.71 -14.26 -9.93
CA LEU A 296 -12.69 -13.32 -9.40
C LEU A 296 -13.00 -12.23 -10.46
N GLY A 297 -13.76 -12.63 -11.47
CA GLY A 297 -14.38 -11.76 -12.47
C GLY A 297 -13.45 -10.75 -13.16
N GLY A 298 -13.37 -10.81 -14.48
CA GLY A 298 -12.59 -9.88 -15.30
C GLY A 298 -13.05 -8.41 -15.23
N GLN A 299 -14.17 -8.13 -14.56
CA GLN A 299 -14.76 -6.80 -14.46
C GLN A 299 -14.22 -5.96 -13.29
N ILE A 300 -13.58 -6.58 -12.28
CA ILE A 300 -12.95 -5.84 -11.19
C ILE A 300 -11.51 -5.51 -11.56
N ARG A 301 -11.36 -4.67 -12.58
CA ARG A 301 -10.07 -4.14 -13.00
C ARG A 301 -9.93 -2.69 -12.55
N GLY A 302 -8.75 -2.37 -12.00
CA GLY A 302 -8.37 -1.02 -11.63
C GLY A 302 -8.60 -0.64 -10.15
N PRO A 303 -7.93 0.42 -9.71
CA PRO A 303 -7.87 0.84 -8.30
C PRO A 303 -9.24 1.19 -7.70
N ARG A 304 -10.17 1.75 -8.51
CA ARG A 304 -11.50 2.14 -8.04
C ARG A 304 -12.38 0.93 -7.68
N ALA A 305 -12.32 -0.13 -8.49
CA ALA A 305 -13.09 -1.34 -8.26
C ALA A 305 -12.58 -2.10 -7.02
N VAL A 306 -11.26 -2.22 -6.86
CA VAL A 306 -10.64 -2.80 -5.65
C VAL A 306 -10.94 -1.95 -4.41
N GLY A 307 -10.95 -0.63 -4.53
CA GLY A 307 -11.32 0.29 -3.46
C GLY A 307 -12.76 0.10 -2.99
N ARG A 308 -13.71 -0.02 -3.93
CA ARG A 308 -15.14 -0.25 -3.63
C ARG A 308 -15.35 -1.59 -2.92
N MET A 309 -14.77 -2.67 -3.44
CA MET A 309 -14.82 -3.99 -2.82
C MET A 309 -14.29 -3.97 -1.37
N ARG A 310 -13.13 -3.33 -1.14
CA ARG A 310 -12.58 -3.20 0.22
C ARG A 310 -13.53 -2.46 1.16
N LEU A 311 -14.16 -1.39 0.67
CA LEU A 311 -15.08 -0.59 1.46
C LEU A 311 -16.30 -1.41 1.89
N ILE A 312 -16.91 -2.18 0.97
CA ILE A 312 -18.05 -3.06 1.25
C ILE A 312 -17.68 -4.08 2.33
N VAL A 313 -16.54 -4.76 2.18
CA VAL A 313 -16.08 -5.78 3.16
C VAL A 313 -15.82 -5.14 4.53
N ILE A 314 -15.15 -4.00 4.59
CA ILE A 314 -14.86 -3.32 5.86
C ILE A 314 -16.14 -2.85 6.54
N GLN A 315 -17.10 -2.29 5.80
CA GLN A 315 -18.37 -1.84 6.35
C GLN A 315 -19.17 -3.02 6.91
N ALA A 316 -19.30 -4.11 6.18
CA ALA A 316 -19.99 -5.31 6.64
C ALA A 316 -19.36 -5.89 7.91
N LEU A 317 -18.03 -6.00 7.95
CA LEU A 317 -17.32 -6.48 9.14
C LEU A 317 -17.52 -5.56 10.35
N ARG A 318 -17.47 -4.24 10.17
CA ARG A 318 -17.70 -3.27 11.25
C ARG A 318 -19.13 -3.35 11.79
N TRP A 319 -20.10 -3.52 10.92
CA TRP A 319 -21.49 -3.73 11.29
C TRP A 319 -21.67 -5.02 12.09
N ALA A 320 -21.17 -6.13 11.59
CA ALA A 320 -21.29 -7.44 12.23
C ALA A 320 -20.57 -7.52 13.58
N THR A 321 -19.42 -6.87 13.73
CA THR A 321 -18.60 -6.93 14.96
C THR A 321 -18.88 -5.79 15.94
N GLY A 322 -19.57 -4.71 15.52
CA GLY A 322 -19.68 -3.48 16.30
C GLY A 322 -18.36 -2.74 16.54
N ASN A 323 -17.25 -3.17 15.90
CA ASN A 323 -15.92 -2.62 16.13
C ASN A 323 -15.44 -1.77 14.94
N PRO A 324 -15.35 -0.43 15.08
CA PRO A 324 -14.92 0.46 14.00
C PRO A 324 -13.47 0.30 13.60
N ALA A 325 -12.62 -0.35 14.43
CA ALA A 325 -11.21 -0.58 14.13
C ALA A 325 -10.96 -1.79 13.24
N ILE A 326 -11.97 -2.63 12.97
CA ILE A 326 -11.85 -3.80 12.10
C ILE A 326 -11.53 -3.38 10.67
N VAL A 327 -10.57 -4.08 10.09
CA VAL A 327 -10.16 -3.97 8.69
C VAL A 327 -10.13 -5.36 8.05
N ILE A 328 -10.09 -5.44 6.73
CA ILE A 328 -10.05 -6.72 6.02
C ILE A 328 -8.85 -7.60 6.44
N HIS A 329 -7.75 -6.98 6.88
CA HIS A 329 -6.58 -7.72 7.36
C HIS A 329 -6.84 -8.45 8.68
N SER A 330 -7.82 -7.99 9.47
CA SER A 330 -8.25 -8.65 10.71
C SER A 330 -8.79 -10.06 10.44
N ALA A 331 -9.46 -10.29 9.29
CA ALA A 331 -9.91 -11.62 8.89
C ALA A 331 -8.74 -12.61 8.73
N ARG A 332 -7.63 -12.15 8.13
CA ARG A 332 -6.41 -12.96 8.02
C ARG A 332 -5.75 -13.21 9.38
N HIS A 333 -5.74 -12.24 10.28
CA HIS A 333 -5.26 -12.45 11.65
C HIS A 333 -6.12 -13.48 12.38
N SER A 334 -7.44 -13.40 12.24
CA SER A 334 -8.37 -14.39 12.84
C SER A 334 -8.11 -15.81 12.30
N PHE A 335 -7.82 -15.95 11.00
CA PHE A 335 -7.40 -17.24 10.43
C PHE A 335 -6.13 -17.76 11.13
N ALA A 336 -5.09 -16.93 11.25
CA ALA A 336 -3.83 -17.35 11.87
C ALA A 336 -4.02 -17.75 13.35
N THR A 337 -4.85 -17.01 14.10
CA THR A 337 -5.19 -17.35 15.49
C THR A 337 -5.94 -18.69 15.56
N ARG A 338 -6.94 -18.91 14.72
CA ARG A 338 -7.69 -20.18 14.67
C ARG A 338 -6.80 -21.39 14.33
N VAL A 339 -5.86 -21.21 13.41
CA VAL A 339 -4.88 -22.28 13.09
C VAL A 339 -4.02 -22.57 14.32
N LEU A 340 -3.50 -21.53 14.98
CA LEU A 340 -2.70 -21.70 16.20
C LEU A 340 -3.49 -22.39 17.32
N ASP A 341 -4.71 -21.95 17.58
CA ASP A 341 -5.60 -22.56 18.57
C ASP A 341 -5.86 -24.04 18.26
N SER A 342 -6.08 -24.38 16.98
CA SER A 342 -6.27 -25.76 16.55
C SER A 342 -5.03 -26.63 16.79
N MET A 343 -3.83 -26.08 16.56
CA MET A 343 -2.57 -26.79 16.82
C MET A 343 -2.35 -27.03 18.32
N VAL A 344 -2.59 -26.00 19.15
CA VAL A 344 -2.46 -26.12 20.62
C VAL A 344 -3.46 -27.14 21.18
N CYS A 345 -4.69 -27.17 20.68
CA CYS A 345 -5.69 -28.15 21.10
C CYS A 345 -5.31 -29.59 20.70
N ILE A 346 -4.62 -29.79 19.58
CA ILE A 346 -4.12 -31.11 19.16
C ILE A 346 -3.01 -31.57 20.11
N ASP A 347 -2.03 -30.73 20.42
CA ASP A 347 -0.94 -31.05 21.35
C ASP A 347 -1.47 -31.41 22.74
N ALA A 348 -2.43 -30.66 23.26
CA ALA A 348 -3.05 -30.94 24.54
C ALA A 348 -3.81 -32.30 24.57
N ARG A 349 -4.37 -32.75 23.45
CA ARG A 349 -5.00 -34.08 23.33
C ARG A 349 -3.95 -35.18 23.24
N VAL A 350 -2.88 -34.99 22.49
CA VAL A 350 -1.79 -35.94 22.36
C VAL A 350 -1.11 -36.18 23.72
N HIS A 351 -0.86 -35.12 24.50
CA HIS A 351 -0.30 -35.24 25.82
C HIS A 351 -1.22 -35.97 26.83
N ARG A 352 -2.55 -35.82 26.73
CA ARG A 352 -3.49 -36.55 27.58
C ARG A 352 -3.54 -38.04 27.27
N THR A 353 -3.45 -38.42 26.01
CA THR A 353 -3.44 -39.84 25.62
C THR A 353 -2.15 -40.58 25.98
N HIS A 354 -1.06 -39.86 26.29
CA HIS A 354 0.18 -40.47 26.77
C HIS A 354 0.29 -40.54 28.32
N LEU A 355 -0.65 -39.94 29.03
CA LEU A 355 -0.70 -39.98 30.49
C LEU A 355 -1.68 -41.04 31.04
N ASP A 356 -2.49 -41.66 30.18
CA ASP A 356 -3.49 -42.67 30.51
C ASP A 356 -3.05 -44.11 30.09
N VAL A 357 -1.72 -44.37 30.00
CA VAL A 357 -1.17 -45.72 29.74
C VAL A 357 -0.31 -46.13 30.90
#